data_67550d3d2ae8bd4f82070c371b4eeaa6
#
_entry.id   67550d3d2ae8bd4f82070c371b4eeaa6
#
_cell.length_a   1.000
_cell.length_b   1.000
_cell.length_c   1.000
_cell.angle_alpha   90.00
_cell.angle_beta   90.00
_cell.angle_gamma   90.00
#
_symmetry.space_group_name_H-M   'P 1'
#
loop_
_entity.id
_entity.type
_entity.pdbx_description
1 polymer ?
#
loop_
_entity_poly.entity_id
_entity_poly.type
_entity_poly.pdbx_seq_one_letter_code
_entity_poly.pdbx_strand_id
1 'polypeptide(L)'
;MKEAMLYEKQADNRVHCHLCAHGCAIADGKRGVCQVRENRDGTLYTLVYGRTIAQHVDPIEKKPLLHFYPGTSSYSIATPGCNFRCQWCQNADISQMVRERHLIMGEKASPEEIVAAAQRAGCRSIAYTYTEPTVFFEYTYDTARLAREAGLANVYVTNGYMTTEMLETLHPHLDAANVDLKAFRDETYHKYAGARLQPVLDSLKAMKRLGVWVEVTTLVVPGVNDDPAELEDAARFVADELGVETPWHISRFFPAYEMTGVPPTPVSTLERAREIGQEAGLRYVYVGNVANEANTYCHKCGRLLLRRSGFWVLENHVRPDGSCPNCKTPVAGVGVGQG
;
A
#
# COMPACT_ATOMS: atom_id res chain seq x y z
N MET A 1 6.26 12.83 -21.68
CA MET A 1 5.46 11.60 -21.75
C MET A 1 6.39 10.44 -22.03
N LYS A 2 6.12 9.29 -21.46
CA LYS A 2 6.86 8.03 -21.71
C LYS A 2 5.85 7.00 -22.23
N GLU A 3 6.25 6.17 -23.19
CA GLU A 3 5.42 5.04 -23.62
C GLU A 3 5.18 4.14 -22.41
N ALA A 4 3.94 3.70 -22.26
CA ALA A 4 3.51 2.86 -21.17
C ALA A 4 4.00 1.41 -21.38
N MET A 5 4.19 0.70 -20.26
CA MET A 5 4.41 -0.74 -20.23
C MET A 5 3.07 -1.47 -20.07
N LEU A 6 3.07 -2.77 -20.31
CA LEU A 6 1.94 -3.67 -20.01
C LEU A 6 0.65 -3.25 -20.71
N TYR A 7 0.72 -3.19 -22.05
CA TYR A 7 -0.45 -2.99 -22.90
C TYR A 7 -0.26 -3.70 -24.26
N GLU A 8 -1.34 -3.94 -24.94
CA GLU A 8 -1.38 -4.52 -26.28
C GLU A 8 -2.06 -3.57 -27.27
N LYS A 9 -1.54 -3.51 -28.48
CA LYS A 9 -2.17 -2.80 -29.61
C LYS A 9 -3.31 -3.65 -30.15
N GLN A 10 -4.43 -3.01 -30.43
CA GLN A 10 -5.61 -3.63 -31.02
C GLN A 10 -5.98 -2.97 -32.36
N ALA A 11 -6.95 -3.54 -33.09
CA ALA A 11 -7.48 -2.92 -34.31
C ALA A 11 -8.02 -1.49 -34.05
N ASP A 12 -8.14 -0.70 -35.11
CA ASP A 12 -8.70 0.65 -35.08
C ASP A 12 -8.00 1.61 -34.10
N ASN A 13 -6.67 1.51 -34.00
CA ASN A 13 -5.85 2.30 -33.09
C ASN A 13 -6.30 2.20 -31.62
N ARG A 14 -6.94 1.12 -31.20
CA ARG A 14 -7.26 0.84 -29.81
C ARG A 14 -6.08 0.20 -29.12
N VAL A 15 -6.04 0.31 -27.80
CA VAL A 15 -5.09 -0.41 -26.97
C VAL A 15 -5.81 -1.08 -25.80
N HIS A 16 -5.30 -2.22 -25.36
CA HIS A 16 -5.74 -2.89 -24.12
C HIS A 16 -4.64 -2.77 -23.09
N CYS A 17 -4.93 -2.03 -22.02
CA CYS A 17 -4.02 -1.86 -20.89
C CYS A 17 -4.26 -2.95 -19.86
N HIS A 18 -3.26 -3.77 -19.56
CA HIS A 18 -3.33 -4.85 -18.58
C HIS A 18 -2.42 -4.62 -17.36
N LEU A 19 -2.10 -3.37 -17.06
CA LEU A 19 -1.34 -2.99 -15.88
C LEU A 19 -2.07 -3.30 -14.56
N CYS A 20 -3.36 -3.03 -14.52
CA CYS A 20 -4.21 -3.28 -13.35
C CYS A 20 -5.48 -4.05 -13.75
N ALA A 21 -6.18 -4.60 -12.75
CA ALA A 21 -7.34 -5.46 -12.97
C ALA A 21 -8.56 -4.77 -13.60
N HIS A 22 -8.51 -3.46 -13.90
CA HIS A 22 -9.52 -2.83 -14.74
C HIS A 22 -9.47 -3.29 -16.20
N GLY A 23 -8.33 -3.75 -16.71
CA GLY A 23 -8.22 -4.27 -18.08
C GLY A 23 -8.78 -3.31 -19.13
N CYS A 24 -8.35 -2.04 -19.12
CA CYS A 24 -8.98 -0.99 -19.91
C CYS A 24 -8.78 -1.17 -21.41
N ALA A 25 -9.85 -1.31 -22.19
CA ALA A 25 -9.85 -1.12 -23.64
C ALA A 25 -9.99 0.38 -23.94
N ILE A 26 -8.93 1.00 -24.45
CA ILE A 26 -8.82 2.46 -24.59
C ILE A 26 -8.77 2.81 -26.08
N ALA A 27 -9.79 3.54 -26.54
CA ALA A 27 -9.83 4.06 -27.90
C ALA A 27 -8.83 5.19 -28.10
N ASP A 28 -8.50 5.51 -29.35
CA ASP A 28 -7.62 6.62 -29.70
C ASP A 28 -8.10 7.95 -29.09
N GLY A 29 -7.17 8.75 -28.58
CA GLY A 29 -7.41 10.01 -27.89
C GLY A 29 -8.11 9.88 -26.53
N LYS A 30 -8.32 8.66 -25.98
CA LYS A 30 -8.99 8.42 -24.71
C LYS A 30 -8.03 7.98 -23.63
N ARG A 31 -8.49 8.05 -22.37
CA ARG A 31 -7.74 7.64 -21.20
C ARG A 31 -8.39 6.42 -20.52
N GLY A 32 -7.57 5.64 -19.83
CA GLY A 32 -8.05 4.56 -18.98
C GLY A 32 -8.74 5.07 -17.71
N VAL A 33 -9.29 4.16 -16.90
CA VAL A 33 -10.00 4.46 -15.65
C VAL A 33 -9.17 5.34 -14.71
N CYS A 34 -7.86 5.16 -14.63
CA CYS A 34 -6.96 5.95 -13.79
C CYS A 34 -6.77 7.41 -14.25
N GLN A 35 -7.15 7.76 -15.48
CA GLN A 35 -7.04 9.08 -16.11
C GLN A 35 -5.60 9.56 -16.36
N VAL A 36 -4.59 8.74 -16.08
CA VAL A 36 -3.16 9.09 -16.25
C VAL A 36 -2.45 8.26 -17.32
N ARG A 37 -3.20 7.41 -18.02
CA ARG A 37 -2.74 6.66 -19.20
C ARG A 37 -3.62 6.97 -20.40
N GLU A 38 -3.03 7.44 -21.47
CA GLU A 38 -3.71 7.94 -22.66
C GLU A 38 -3.23 7.22 -23.91
N ASN A 39 -4.17 6.76 -24.73
CA ASN A 39 -3.89 6.20 -26.04
C ASN A 39 -3.77 7.34 -27.08
N ARG A 40 -2.71 7.33 -27.85
CA ARG A 40 -2.49 8.24 -29.00
C ARG A 40 -2.02 7.42 -30.19
N ASP A 41 -2.84 7.40 -31.22
CA ASP A 41 -2.54 6.69 -32.47
C ASP A 41 -2.14 5.23 -32.26
N GLY A 42 -2.84 4.51 -31.35
CA GLY A 42 -2.56 3.11 -31.03
C GLY A 42 -1.32 2.87 -30.17
N THR A 43 -0.78 3.92 -29.55
CA THR A 43 0.32 3.82 -28.56
C THR A 43 -0.14 4.38 -27.22
N LEU A 44 0.01 3.58 -26.16
CA LEU A 44 -0.35 4.00 -24.82
C LEU A 44 0.79 4.77 -24.15
N TYR A 45 0.49 5.92 -23.58
CA TYR A 45 1.45 6.76 -22.86
C TYR A 45 1.06 6.95 -21.41
N THR A 46 2.03 6.92 -20.50
CA THR A 46 1.88 7.46 -19.16
C THR A 46 2.08 8.98 -19.17
N LEU A 47 1.17 9.69 -18.52
CA LEU A 47 1.16 11.16 -18.47
C LEU A 47 1.87 11.71 -17.23
N VAL A 48 2.17 10.83 -16.25
CA VAL A 48 2.67 11.20 -14.92
C VAL A 48 4.12 10.77 -14.64
N TYR A 49 4.82 10.24 -15.63
CA TYR A 49 6.23 9.86 -15.48
C TYR A 49 7.09 11.06 -15.10
N GLY A 50 7.80 10.95 -13.97
CA GLY A 50 8.64 12.02 -13.44
C GLY A 50 7.87 13.27 -12.99
N ARG A 51 6.57 13.15 -12.66
CA ARG A 51 5.73 14.25 -12.14
C ARG A 51 5.28 13.95 -10.72
N THR A 52 6.09 14.33 -9.74
CA THR A 52 5.79 14.11 -8.34
C THR A 52 4.84 15.19 -7.80
N ILE A 53 3.73 14.77 -7.20
CA ILE A 53 2.78 15.67 -6.50
C ILE A 53 3.08 15.73 -4.99
N ALA A 54 3.82 14.78 -4.48
CA ALA A 54 4.28 14.75 -3.11
C ALA A 54 5.66 14.08 -3.02
N GLN A 55 6.53 14.67 -2.16
CA GLN A 55 7.84 14.13 -1.79
C GLN A 55 8.08 14.47 -0.31
N HIS A 56 8.27 13.43 0.54
CA HIS A 56 8.47 13.60 1.98
C HIS A 56 9.42 12.55 2.54
N VAL A 57 10.12 12.91 3.62
CA VAL A 57 10.79 11.93 4.49
C VAL A 57 9.82 11.57 5.60
N ASP A 58 9.43 10.29 5.67
CA ASP A 58 8.49 9.79 6.67
C ASP A 58 9.11 8.61 7.44
N PRO A 59 8.73 8.39 8.69
CA PRO A 59 8.98 7.11 9.36
C PRO A 59 8.35 5.95 8.58
N ILE A 60 9.02 4.80 8.54
CA ILE A 60 8.50 3.61 7.87
C ILE A 60 7.16 3.16 8.48
N GLU A 61 6.96 3.39 9.77
CA GLU A 61 5.72 3.11 10.49
C GLU A 61 4.51 3.89 9.95
N LYS A 62 4.73 5.08 9.35
CA LYS A 62 3.67 5.86 8.67
C LYS A 62 3.24 5.22 7.33
N LYS A 63 3.99 4.21 6.85
CA LYS A 63 3.65 3.41 5.67
C LYS A 63 2.88 2.13 6.04
N PRO A 64 2.26 2.05 7.17
CA PRO A 64 1.94 0.94 8.07
C PRO A 64 2.79 -0.33 7.82
N LEU A 65 4.10 -0.16 7.87
CA LEU A 65 5.09 -1.23 7.78
C LEU A 65 5.83 -1.32 9.12
N LEU A 66 5.20 -1.99 10.10
CA LEU A 66 5.72 -2.09 11.48
C LEU A 66 6.76 -3.19 11.66
N HIS A 67 6.83 -4.12 10.70
CA HIS A 67 7.75 -5.25 10.71
C HIS A 67 8.78 -5.20 9.57
N PHE A 68 8.96 -4.04 8.94
CA PHE A 68 9.94 -3.83 7.87
C PHE A 68 10.88 -2.70 8.25
N TYR A 69 12.14 -3.03 8.60
CA TYR A 69 13.16 -2.08 9.08
C TYR A 69 12.61 -1.04 10.08
N PRO A 70 11.99 -1.48 11.20
CA PRO A 70 11.31 -0.57 12.14
C PRO A 70 12.25 0.51 12.66
N GLY A 71 11.72 1.74 12.82
CA GLY A 71 12.46 2.91 13.27
C GLY A 71 13.28 3.63 12.20
N THR A 72 13.24 3.16 10.94
CA THR A 72 13.96 3.82 9.84
C THR A 72 13.09 4.83 9.11
N SER A 73 13.73 5.71 8.33
CA SER A 73 13.06 6.67 7.46
C SER A 73 12.91 6.13 6.03
N SER A 74 11.81 6.50 5.38
CA SER A 74 11.50 6.21 4.00
C SER A 74 11.28 7.51 3.21
N TYR A 75 11.85 7.60 2.01
CA TYR A 75 11.59 8.71 1.10
C TYR A 75 10.32 8.42 0.30
N SER A 76 9.27 9.16 0.59
CA SER A 76 7.92 8.92 0.08
C SER A 76 7.62 9.77 -1.13
N ILE A 77 7.15 9.15 -2.22
CA ILE A 77 6.77 9.85 -3.44
C ILE A 77 5.37 9.45 -3.92
N ALA A 78 4.70 10.39 -4.58
CA ALA A 78 3.45 10.17 -5.30
C ALA A 78 3.42 10.95 -6.61
N THR A 79 2.67 10.44 -7.58
CA THR A 79 2.19 11.20 -8.74
C THR A 79 0.67 11.38 -8.64
N PRO A 80 0.06 12.35 -9.36
CA PRO A 80 -1.40 12.48 -9.32
C PRO A 80 -2.10 11.28 -9.98
N GLY A 81 -3.31 10.96 -9.50
CA GLY A 81 -4.19 9.95 -10.06
C GLY A 81 -4.25 8.65 -9.26
N CYS A 82 -5.34 7.90 -9.46
CA CYS A 82 -5.61 6.61 -8.83
C CYS A 82 -6.53 5.78 -9.73
N ASN A 83 -6.40 4.46 -9.71
CA ASN A 83 -7.32 3.54 -10.38
C ASN A 83 -8.60 3.28 -9.56
N PHE A 84 -8.65 3.66 -8.28
CA PHE A 84 -9.84 3.65 -7.44
C PHE A 84 -10.48 5.04 -7.32
N ARG A 85 -11.69 5.08 -6.78
CA ARG A 85 -12.46 6.28 -6.44
C ARG A 85 -13.13 6.12 -5.07
N CYS A 86 -12.32 5.78 -4.08
CA CYS A 86 -12.81 5.56 -2.72
C CYS A 86 -13.50 6.82 -2.18
N GLN A 87 -14.76 6.70 -1.76
CA GLN A 87 -15.54 7.84 -1.26
C GLN A 87 -15.00 8.44 0.04
N TRP A 88 -14.15 7.69 0.76
CA TRP A 88 -13.46 8.12 1.98
C TRP A 88 -11.98 8.49 1.76
N CYS A 89 -11.57 8.83 0.53
CA CYS A 89 -10.17 9.05 0.23
C CYS A 89 -9.60 10.26 0.98
N GLN A 90 -8.60 10.04 1.84
CA GLN A 90 -7.93 11.12 2.59
C GLN A 90 -7.00 11.96 1.72
N ASN A 91 -6.59 11.44 0.56
CA ASN A 91 -5.73 12.11 -0.42
C ASN A 91 -6.50 12.42 -1.72
N ALA A 92 -7.81 12.72 -1.63
CA ALA A 92 -8.67 12.95 -2.80
C ALA A 92 -8.18 14.13 -3.64
N ASP A 93 -7.63 15.16 -3.01
CA ASP A 93 -7.07 16.35 -3.63
C ASP A 93 -5.97 16.04 -4.66
N ILE A 94 -5.19 14.99 -4.47
CA ILE A 94 -4.13 14.56 -5.40
C ILE A 94 -4.48 13.29 -6.18
N SER A 95 -5.30 12.40 -5.63
CA SER A 95 -5.65 11.13 -6.26
C SER A 95 -6.83 11.25 -7.24
N GLN A 96 -7.80 12.16 -6.98
CA GLN A 96 -8.99 12.35 -7.82
C GLN A 96 -8.91 13.59 -8.72
N MET A 97 -7.95 14.51 -8.51
CA MET A 97 -7.83 15.75 -9.27
C MET A 97 -7.81 15.56 -10.80
N VAL A 98 -7.17 14.48 -11.26
CA VAL A 98 -7.08 14.23 -12.71
C VAL A 98 -8.46 13.87 -13.28
N ARG A 99 -9.28 13.15 -12.51
CA ARG A 99 -10.65 12.78 -12.89
C ARG A 99 -11.61 13.96 -12.80
N GLU A 100 -11.53 14.74 -11.72
CA GLU A 100 -12.47 15.82 -11.42
C GLU A 100 -12.15 17.12 -12.17
N ARG A 101 -10.86 17.44 -12.31
CA ARG A 101 -10.39 18.74 -12.84
C ARG A 101 -9.66 18.63 -14.17
N HIS A 102 -9.45 17.39 -14.67
CA HIS A 102 -8.66 17.10 -15.88
C HIS A 102 -7.24 17.69 -15.86
N LEU A 103 -6.69 17.92 -14.65
CA LEU A 103 -5.36 18.51 -14.45
C LEU A 103 -4.35 17.42 -14.03
N ILE A 104 -3.19 17.45 -14.65
CA ILE A 104 -2.01 16.68 -14.25
C ILE A 104 -0.98 17.67 -13.76
N MET A 105 -0.89 17.80 -12.44
CA MET A 105 0.07 18.66 -11.75
C MET A 105 1.25 17.82 -11.25
N GLY A 106 2.27 18.48 -10.75
CA GLY A 106 3.42 17.87 -10.12
C GLY A 106 4.74 18.49 -10.61
N GLU A 107 5.72 18.47 -9.73
CA GLU A 107 7.07 18.90 -10.03
C GLU A 107 7.82 17.82 -10.83
N LYS A 108 8.75 18.25 -11.68
CA LYS A 108 9.60 17.31 -12.39
C LYS A 108 10.66 16.75 -11.45
N ALA A 109 10.76 15.44 -11.40
CA ALA A 109 11.83 14.73 -10.70
C ALA A 109 12.15 13.44 -11.46
N SER A 110 13.40 13.27 -11.86
CA SER A 110 13.84 12.03 -12.50
C SER A 110 14.00 10.90 -11.48
N PRO A 111 14.01 9.64 -11.90
CA PRO A 111 14.31 8.52 -11.00
C PRO A 111 15.64 8.70 -10.26
N GLU A 112 16.68 9.20 -10.92
CA GLU A 112 18.00 9.47 -10.35
C GLU A 112 17.94 10.55 -9.26
N GLU A 113 17.17 11.61 -9.49
CA GLU A 113 16.98 12.69 -8.52
C GLU A 113 16.26 12.18 -7.25
N ILE A 114 15.28 11.29 -7.40
CA ILE A 114 14.57 10.67 -6.25
C ILE A 114 15.52 9.78 -5.44
N VAL A 115 16.30 8.92 -6.11
CA VAL A 115 17.28 8.07 -5.42
C VAL A 115 18.33 8.89 -4.70
N ALA A 116 18.89 9.91 -5.36
CA ALA A 116 19.86 10.80 -4.75
C ALA A 116 19.26 11.60 -3.57
N ALA A 117 17.99 12.02 -3.64
CA ALA A 117 17.30 12.69 -2.54
C ALA A 117 17.11 11.75 -1.34
N ALA A 118 16.71 10.50 -1.57
CA ALA A 118 16.56 9.48 -0.54
C ALA A 118 17.90 9.20 0.18
N GLN A 119 19.00 9.06 -0.58
CA GLN A 119 20.34 8.88 -0.02
C GLN A 119 20.80 10.07 0.81
N ARG A 120 20.65 11.31 0.30
CA ARG A 120 21.00 12.53 1.04
C ARG A 120 20.22 12.69 2.34
N ALA A 121 18.95 12.22 2.34
CA ALA A 121 18.10 12.25 3.53
C ALA A 121 18.38 11.11 4.51
N GLY A 122 19.31 10.19 4.21
CA GLY A 122 19.62 9.04 5.06
C GLY A 122 18.46 8.02 5.15
N CYS A 123 17.58 8.00 4.16
CA CYS A 123 16.47 7.06 4.14
C CYS A 123 16.95 5.61 3.88
N ARG A 124 16.31 4.64 4.53
CA ARG A 124 16.57 3.21 4.30
C ARG A 124 15.82 2.68 3.10
N SER A 125 14.71 3.34 2.73
CA SER A 125 13.82 2.90 1.65
C SER A 125 13.22 4.06 0.88
N ILE A 126 12.69 3.75 -0.32
CA ILE A 126 11.78 4.62 -1.07
C ILE A 126 10.37 4.02 -0.98
N ALA A 127 9.40 4.85 -0.58
CA ALA A 127 7.98 4.47 -0.53
C ALA A 127 7.21 5.11 -1.66
N TYR A 128 6.59 4.29 -2.49
CA TYR A 128 5.63 4.69 -3.53
C TYR A 128 4.24 4.65 -2.89
N THR A 129 3.62 5.83 -2.64
CA THR A 129 2.52 5.95 -1.67
C THR A 129 1.58 7.12 -1.96
N TYR A 130 0.69 7.46 -1.03
CA TYR A 130 -0.31 8.55 -0.99
C TYR A 130 -1.41 8.46 -2.05
N THR A 131 -1.06 8.22 -3.31
CA THR A 131 -1.99 7.89 -4.39
C THR A 131 -1.89 6.38 -4.68
N GLU A 132 -1.95 5.96 -5.93
CA GLU A 132 -1.80 4.54 -6.24
C GLU A 132 -0.53 4.29 -7.08
N PRO A 133 0.49 3.61 -6.53
CA PRO A 133 1.74 3.36 -7.24
C PRO A 133 1.58 2.56 -8.54
N THR A 134 0.58 1.70 -8.65
CA THR A 134 0.30 0.97 -9.88
C THR A 134 0.12 1.91 -11.07
N VAL A 135 -0.55 3.06 -10.92
CA VAL A 135 -0.88 3.91 -12.07
C VAL A 135 0.31 4.71 -12.60
N PHE A 136 1.40 4.82 -11.83
CA PHE A 136 2.66 5.42 -12.26
C PHE A 136 3.81 4.40 -12.35
N PHE A 137 3.47 3.20 -12.79
CA PHE A 137 4.30 2.01 -12.80
C PHE A 137 5.67 2.23 -13.46
N GLU A 138 5.74 2.83 -14.63
CA GLU A 138 6.99 3.05 -15.37
C GLU A 138 7.98 3.90 -14.56
N TYR A 139 7.45 4.86 -13.81
CA TYR A 139 8.26 5.71 -12.95
C TYR A 139 8.72 4.99 -11.69
N THR A 140 7.84 4.19 -11.07
CA THR A 140 8.23 3.36 -9.93
C THR A 140 9.22 2.28 -10.32
N TYR A 141 9.03 1.63 -11.48
CA TYR A 141 9.92 0.57 -11.97
C TYR A 141 11.35 1.08 -12.19
N ASP A 142 11.50 2.20 -12.93
CA ASP A 142 12.82 2.79 -13.18
C ASP A 142 13.48 3.27 -11.88
N THR A 143 12.70 3.92 -10.99
CA THR A 143 13.20 4.39 -9.69
C THR A 143 13.59 3.22 -8.79
N ALA A 144 12.79 2.16 -8.73
CA ALA A 144 13.04 0.99 -7.87
C ALA A 144 14.29 0.22 -8.29
N ARG A 145 14.53 0.11 -9.60
CA ARG A 145 15.75 -0.50 -10.13
C ARG A 145 16.99 0.27 -9.69
N LEU A 146 16.99 1.59 -9.86
CA LEU A 146 18.11 2.45 -9.44
C LEU A 146 18.28 2.49 -7.90
N ALA A 147 17.18 2.49 -7.16
CA ALA A 147 17.20 2.44 -5.70
C ALA A 147 17.87 1.15 -5.19
N ARG A 148 17.53 0.00 -5.79
CA ARG A 148 18.16 -1.28 -5.47
C ARG A 148 19.66 -1.29 -5.75
N GLU A 149 20.09 -0.75 -6.88
CA GLU A 149 21.51 -0.57 -7.22
C GLU A 149 22.22 0.33 -6.20
N ALA A 150 21.50 1.30 -5.64
CA ALA A 150 21.99 2.22 -4.60
C ALA A 150 21.88 1.67 -3.16
N GLY A 151 21.45 0.42 -2.96
CA GLY A 151 21.29 -0.22 -1.66
C GLY A 151 20.07 0.24 -0.85
N LEU A 152 19.10 0.90 -1.49
CA LEU A 152 17.83 1.29 -0.87
C LEU A 152 16.77 0.23 -1.12
N ALA A 153 15.95 -0.02 -0.11
CA ALA A 153 14.77 -0.87 -0.25
C ALA A 153 13.60 -0.11 -0.92
N ASN A 154 12.70 -0.85 -1.57
CA ASN A 154 11.53 -0.30 -2.24
C ASN A 154 10.25 -0.83 -1.61
N VAL A 155 9.33 0.06 -1.23
CA VAL A 155 8.08 -0.32 -0.60
C VAL A 155 6.87 0.34 -1.26
N TYR A 156 5.79 -0.42 -1.38
CA TYR A 156 4.50 0.06 -1.87
C TYR A 156 3.52 0.26 -0.72
N VAL A 157 2.76 1.37 -0.77
CA VAL A 157 1.50 1.51 -0.04
C VAL A 157 0.42 1.62 -1.10
N THR A 158 -0.41 0.59 -1.23
CA THR A 158 -1.20 0.35 -2.44
C THR A 158 -2.58 -0.23 -2.13
N ASN A 159 -3.51 -0.02 -3.04
CA ASN A 159 -4.81 -0.69 -3.01
C ASN A 159 -4.77 -2.14 -3.55
N GLY A 160 -3.63 -2.60 -4.03
CA GLY A 160 -3.43 -3.97 -4.47
C GLY A 160 -4.16 -4.37 -5.76
N TYR A 161 -4.73 -3.44 -6.53
CA TYR A 161 -5.50 -3.76 -7.74
C TYR A 161 -4.61 -3.92 -8.98
N MET A 162 -3.68 -4.86 -8.89
CA MET A 162 -2.62 -5.13 -9.86
C MET A 162 -2.93 -6.40 -10.66
N THR A 163 -2.28 -6.55 -11.82
CA THR A 163 -2.22 -7.84 -12.51
C THR A 163 -1.03 -8.66 -12.01
N THR A 164 -1.10 -9.98 -12.18
CA THR A 164 0.04 -10.87 -11.88
C THR A 164 1.26 -10.50 -12.70
N GLU A 165 1.08 -10.17 -13.98
CA GLU A 165 2.16 -9.75 -14.88
C GLU A 165 2.88 -8.47 -14.38
N MET A 166 2.11 -7.50 -13.89
CA MET A 166 2.68 -6.29 -13.27
C MET A 166 3.52 -6.64 -12.04
N LEU A 167 3.01 -7.50 -11.16
CA LEU A 167 3.73 -7.95 -9.97
C LEU A 167 4.99 -8.74 -10.31
N GLU A 168 4.93 -9.66 -11.25
CA GLU A 168 6.07 -10.45 -11.73
C GLU A 168 7.15 -9.56 -12.35
N THR A 169 6.75 -8.49 -13.06
CA THR A 169 7.68 -7.52 -13.62
C THR A 169 8.35 -6.69 -12.53
N LEU A 170 7.61 -6.27 -11.50
CA LEU A 170 8.11 -5.40 -10.44
C LEU A 170 8.87 -6.16 -9.35
N HIS A 171 8.46 -7.39 -9.01
CA HIS A 171 8.91 -8.13 -7.83
C HIS A 171 10.43 -8.20 -7.65
N PRO A 172 11.29 -8.27 -8.70
CA PRO A 172 12.72 -8.26 -8.49
C PRO A 172 13.26 -7.00 -7.80
N HIS A 173 12.44 -5.94 -7.77
CA HIS A 173 12.79 -4.64 -7.22
C HIS A 173 11.87 -4.19 -6.07
N LEU A 174 10.88 -4.99 -5.67
CA LEU A 174 9.94 -4.68 -4.59
C LEU A 174 10.24 -5.53 -3.35
N ASP A 175 10.58 -4.88 -2.23
CA ASP A 175 10.94 -5.56 -1.00
C ASP A 175 9.75 -5.77 -0.05
N ALA A 176 8.85 -4.78 0.04
CA ALA A 176 7.67 -4.85 0.91
C ALA A 176 6.47 -4.09 0.34
N ALA A 177 5.29 -4.47 0.80
CA ALA A 177 4.05 -3.74 0.52
C ALA A 177 3.14 -3.69 1.74
N ASN A 178 2.55 -2.52 1.99
CA ASN A 178 1.32 -2.42 2.77
C ASN A 178 0.16 -2.34 1.78
N VAL A 179 -0.75 -3.29 1.88
CA VAL A 179 -1.90 -3.40 0.98
C VAL A 179 -3.19 -3.05 1.72
N ASP A 180 -3.90 -2.07 1.19
CA ASP A 180 -5.21 -1.68 1.69
C ASP A 180 -6.30 -2.68 1.27
N LEU A 181 -6.68 -3.59 2.15
CA LEU A 181 -7.88 -4.41 2.01
C LEU A 181 -9.08 -3.58 2.50
N LYS A 182 -9.75 -2.90 1.55
CA LYS A 182 -10.75 -1.87 1.84
C LYS A 182 -12.06 -2.40 2.46
N ALA A 183 -12.40 -3.65 2.16
CA ALA A 183 -13.59 -4.35 2.62
C ALA A 183 -13.43 -5.85 2.31
N PHE A 184 -14.33 -6.70 2.81
CA PHE A 184 -14.34 -8.13 2.44
C PHE A 184 -15.65 -8.56 1.77
N ARG A 185 -16.33 -7.58 1.14
CA ARG A 185 -17.52 -7.80 0.30
C ARG A 185 -17.30 -7.12 -1.06
N ASP A 186 -17.55 -7.85 -2.15
CA ASP A 186 -17.38 -7.33 -3.52
C ASP A 186 -18.33 -6.16 -3.80
N GLU A 187 -19.54 -6.19 -3.23
CA GLU A 187 -20.51 -5.11 -3.32
C GLU A 187 -20.00 -3.80 -2.72
N THR A 188 -19.33 -3.87 -1.58
CA THR A 188 -18.69 -2.73 -0.91
C THR A 188 -17.56 -2.16 -1.79
N TYR A 189 -16.71 -3.03 -2.34
CA TYR A 189 -15.68 -2.61 -3.29
C TYR A 189 -16.25 -1.91 -4.50
N HIS A 190 -17.29 -2.49 -5.12
CA HIS A 190 -17.92 -1.91 -6.29
C HIS A 190 -18.57 -0.55 -5.99
N LYS A 191 -19.34 -0.47 -4.92
CA LYS A 191 -20.09 0.73 -4.53
C LYS A 191 -19.20 1.89 -4.10
N TYR A 192 -18.21 1.62 -3.24
CA TYR A 192 -17.46 2.67 -2.55
C TYR A 192 -16.06 2.91 -3.12
N ALA A 193 -15.44 1.93 -3.77
CA ALA A 193 -14.11 2.05 -4.34
C ALA A 193 -14.09 2.05 -5.88
N GLY A 194 -15.18 1.59 -6.53
CA GLY A 194 -15.27 1.45 -7.98
C GLY A 194 -14.38 0.33 -8.53
N ALA A 195 -14.24 -0.75 -7.77
CA ALA A 195 -13.36 -1.88 -8.06
C ALA A 195 -14.00 -3.22 -7.70
N ARG A 196 -13.23 -4.30 -7.65
CA ARG A 196 -13.63 -5.64 -7.24
C ARG A 196 -12.71 -6.15 -6.14
N LEU A 197 -13.22 -6.99 -5.26
CA LEU A 197 -12.46 -7.59 -4.16
C LEU A 197 -11.43 -8.61 -4.66
N GLN A 198 -11.85 -9.55 -5.51
CA GLN A 198 -11.03 -10.71 -5.88
C GLN A 198 -9.65 -10.35 -6.43
N PRO A 199 -9.45 -9.36 -7.32
CA PRO A 199 -8.12 -8.99 -7.79
C PRO A 199 -7.15 -8.52 -6.68
N VAL A 200 -7.69 -7.92 -5.60
CA VAL A 200 -6.87 -7.52 -4.44
C VAL A 200 -6.40 -8.73 -3.66
N LEU A 201 -7.30 -9.72 -3.46
CA LEU A 201 -6.96 -10.98 -2.79
C LEU A 201 -5.91 -11.77 -3.59
N ASP A 202 -6.06 -11.81 -4.92
CA ASP A 202 -5.10 -12.47 -5.82
C ASP A 202 -3.73 -11.79 -5.79
N SER A 203 -3.69 -10.46 -5.76
CA SER A 203 -2.44 -9.68 -5.63
C SER A 203 -1.74 -9.93 -4.30
N LEU A 204 -2.47 -9.97 -3.18
CA LEU A 204 -1.92 -10.31 -1.86
C LEU A 204 -1.26 -11.68 -1.85
N LYS A 205 -1.95 -12.71 -2.39
CA LYS A 205 -1.39 -14.06 -2.52
C LYS A 205 -0.18 -14.10 -3.45
N ALA A 206 -0.24 -13.37 -4.56
CA ALA A 206 0.87 -13.28 -5.51
C ALA A 206 2.11 -12.63 -4.87
N MET A 207 1.96 -11.53 -4.13
CA MET A 207 3.06 -10.88 -3.41
C MET A 207 3.74 -11.84 -2.42
N LYS A 208 2.94 -12.58 -1.62
CA LYS A 208 3.48 -13.58 -0.68
C LYS A 208 4.26 -14.67 -1.42
N ARG A 209 3.71 -15.23 -2.51
CA ARG A 209 4.37 -16.24 -3.34
C ARG A 209 5.69 -15.73 -3.95
N LEU A 210 5.75 -14.47 -4.34
CA LEU A 210 6.92 -13.82 -4.90
C LEU A 210 7.97 -13.40 -3.84
N GLY A 211 7.70 -13.62 -2.54
CA GLY A 211 8.62 -13.30 -1.46
C GLY A 211 8.64 -11.84 -1.03
N VAL A 212 7.68 -11.03 -1.47
CA VAL A 212 7.50 -9.65 -1.00
C VAL A 212 7.00 -9.69 0.45
N TRP A 213 7.59 -8.92 1.35
CA TRP A 213 7.04 -8.74 2.70
C TRP A 213 5.71 -8.00 2.62
N VAL A 214 4.65 -8.57 3.18
CA VAL A 214 3.29 -8.00 3.13
C VAL A 214 2.79 -7.68 4.52
N GLU A 215 2.26 -6.47 4.68
CA GLU A 215 1.39 -6.07 5.80
C GLU A 215 0.04 -5.61 5.21
N VAL A 216 -1.06 -5.91 5.88
CA VAL A 216 -2.42 -5.60 5.38
C VAL A 216 -3.04 -4.51 6.22
N THR A 217 -3.68 -3.51 5.58
CA THR A 217 -4.42 -2.46 6.29
C THR A 217 -5.90 -2.49 5.93
N THR A 218 -6.76 -2.45 6.95
CA THR A 218 -8.21 -2.27 6.78
C THR A 218 -8.63 -0.99 7.50
N LEU A 219 -9.07 0.02 6.74
CA LEU A 219 -9.75 1.18 7.29
C LEU A 219 -11.19 0.78 7.62
N VAL A 220 -11.53 0.74 8.90
CA VAL A 220 -12.88 0.37 9.34
C VAL A 220 -13.77 1.60 9.30
N VAL A 221 -14.81 1.55 8.45
CA VAL A 221 -15.75 2.66 8.20
C VAL A 221 -17.13 2.29 8.72
N PRO A 222 -17.71 3.07 9.67
CA PRO A 222 -19.01 2.76 10.26
C PRO A 222 -20.13 2.60 9.22
N GLY A 223 -20.87 1.50 9.31
CA GLY A 223 -21.99 1.16 8.42
C GLY A 223 -21.57 0.75 7.00
N VAL A 224 -20.27 0.50 6.76
CA VAL A 224 -19.76 0.10 5.44
C VAL A 224 -19.07 -1.26 5.51
N ASN A 225 -18.08 -1.42 6.37
CA ASN A 225 -17.27 -2.64 6.51
C ASN A 225 -16.93 -2.95 7.99
N ASP A 226 -17.75 -2.45 8.93
CA ASP A 226 -17.57 -2.65 10.37
C ASP A 226 -18.39 -3.81 10.95
N ASP A 227 -19.05 -4.59 10.08
CA ASP A 227 -19.76 -5.81 10.48
C ASP A 227 -18.77 -6.86 11.00
N PRO A 228 -19.00 -7.43 12.22
CA PRO A 228 -18.07 -8.41 12.80
C PRO A 228 -17.85 -9.65 11.95
N ALA A 229 -18.86 -10.14 11.22
CA ALA A 229 -18.73 -11.32 10.36
C ALA A 229 -17.86 -11.00 9.13
N GLU A 230 -17.96 -9.79 8.57
CA GLU A 230 -17.09 -9.36 7.48
C GLU A 230 -15.62 -9.21 7.95
N LEU A 231 -15.42 -8.66 9.13
CA LEU A 231 -14.08 -8.53 9.75
C LEU A 231 -13.48 -9.91 10.07
N GLU A 232 -14.30 -10.89 10.49
CA GLU A 232 -13.88 -12.26 10.71
C GLU A 232 -13.43 -12.94 9.40
N ASP A 233 -14.19 -12.78 8.32
CA ASP A 233 -13.83 -13.29 6.99
C ASP A 233 -12.51 -12.69 6.50
N ALA A 234 -12.32 -11.39 6.68
CA ALA A 234 -11.06 -10.71 6.35
C ALA A 234 -9.88 -11.23 7.20
N ALA A 235 -10.08 -11.38 8.52
CA ALA A 235 -9.05 -11.88 9.42
C ALA A 235 -8.65 -13.33 9.08
N ARG A 236 -9.62 -14.19 8.78
CA ARG A 236 -9.39 -15.57 8.33
C ARG A 236 -8.61 -15.62 7.01
N PHE A 237 -8.98 -14.78 6.04
CA PHE A 237 -8.21 -14.71 4.79
C PHE A 237 -6.75 -14.33 5.06
N VAL A 238 -6.48 -13.34 5.92
CA VAL A 238 -5.10 -12.97 6.25
C VAL A 238 -4.38 -14.11 6.95
N ALA A 239 -5.02 -14.79 7.90
CA ALA A 239 -4.40 -15.88 8.66
C ALA A 239 -4.15 -17.14 7.79
N ASP A 240 -5.13 -17.56 7.01
CA ASP A 240 -5.11 -18.84 6.30
C ASP A 240 -4.37 -18.76 4.96
N GLU A 241 -4.54 -17.64 4.22
CA GLU A 241 -4.00 -17.49 2.85
C GLU A 241 -2.66 -16.72 2.82
N LEU A 242 -2.43 -15.81 3.79
CA LEU A 242 -1.19 -15.04 3.83
C LEU A 242 -0.24 -15.46 4.96
N GLY A 243 -0.76 -16.18 5.97
CA GLY A 243 -0.04 -16.70 7.12
C GLY A 243 -0.25 -15.87 8.39
N VAL A 244 -0.32 -16.56 9.52
CA VAL A 244 -0.60 -15.98 10.86
C VAL A 244 0.42 -14.94 11.33
N GLU A 245 1.59 -14.88 10.71
CA GLU A 245 2.64 -13.89 10.97
C GLU A 245 2.47 -12.59 10.17
N THR A 246 1.51 -12.54 9.21
CA THR A 246 1.24 -11.34 8.41
C THR A 246 0.58 -10.28 9.29
N PRO A 247 1.18 -9.10 9.48
CA PRO A 247 0.58 -8.05 10.32
C PRO A 247 -0.69 -7.49 9.68
N TRP A 248 -1.74 -7.36 10.50
CA TRP A 248 -2.99 -6.75 10.13
C TRP A 248 -3.18 -5.43 10.88
N HIS A 249 -3.32 -4.33 10.14
CA HIS A 249 -3.53 -2.98 10.66
C HIS A 249 -5.00 -2.60 10.53
N ILE A 250 -5.64 -2.37 11.66
CA ILE A 250 -7.03 -1.92 11.76
C ILE A 250 -6.99 -0.41 12.00
N SER A 251 -7.34 0.37 10.97
CA SER A 251 -7.21 1.81 11.00
C SER A 251 -8.54 2.50 11.24
N ARG A 252 -8.53 3.52 12.11
CA ARG A 252 -9.69 4.34 12.40
C ARG A 252 -10.04 5.25 11.23
N PHE A 253 -11.29 5.23 10.80
CA PHE A 253 -11.82 6.18 9.84
C PHE A 253 -12.09 7.54 10.51
N PHE A 254 -11.81 8.59 9.76
CA PHE A 254 -12.27 9.96 10.02
C PHE A 254 -12.98 10.50 8.78
N PRO A 255 -14.01 11.38 8.94
CA PRO A 255 -14.73 11.98 7.83
C PRO A 255 -13.81 12.62 6.81
N ALA A 256 -13.93 12.23 5.53
CA ALA A 256 -13.14 12.75 4.44
C ALA A 256 -13.88 12.63 3.10
N TYR A 257 -13.52 13.50 2.17
CA TYR A 257 -13.95 13.57 0.78
C TYR A 257 -15.50 13.51 0.63
N GLU A 258 -16.06 12.41 0.08
CA GLU A 258 -17.51 12.24 -0.12
C GLU A 258 -18.23 11.69 1.12
N MET A 259 -17.49 11.29 2.17
CA MET A 259 -18.05 10.69 3.39
C MET A 259 -17.88 11.59 4.63
N THR A 260 -18.21 12.87 4.49
CA THR A 260 -18.11 13.85 5.60
C THR A 260 -19.23 13.72 6.63
N GLY A 261 -20.35 13.07 6.28
CA GLY A 261 -21.50 12.84 7.16
C GLY A 261 -21.39 11.57 8.04
N VAL A 262 -20.37 10.72 7.86
CA VAL A 262 -20.17 9.52 8.64
C VAL A 262 -19.28 9.86 9.84
N PRO A 263 -19.65 9.50 11.08
CA PRO A 263 -18.82 9.79 12.26
C PRO A 263 -17.53 8.96 12.25
N PRO A 264 -16.48 9.42 12.98
CA PRO A 264 -15.28 8.60 13.16
C PRO A 264 -15.61 7.25 13.79
N THR A 265 -14.87 6.21 13.41
CA THR A 265 -15.08 4.86 13.97
C THR A 265 -14.92 4.87 15.49
N PRO A 266 -15.86 4.31 16.25
CA PRO A 266 -15.70 4.13 17.69
C PRO A 266 -14.47 3.29 18.00
N VAL A 267 -13.73 3.65 19.05
CA VAL A 267 -12.54 2.88 19.46
C VAL A 267 -12.91 1.44 19.85
N SER A 268 -14.08 1.24 20.45
CA SER A 268 -14.59 -0.09 20.80
C SER A 268 -14.78 -1.00 19.57
N THR A 269 -15.18 -0.45 18.41
CA THR A 269 -15.27 -1.22 17.15
C THR A 269 -13.89 -1.68 16.69
N LEU A 270 -12.86 -0.82 16.82
CA LEU A 270 -11.49 -1.18 16.46
C LEU A 270 -10.90 -2.22 17.42
N GLU A 271 -11.20 -2.10 18.73
CA GLU A 271 -10.77 -3.11 19.71
C GLU A 271 -11.44 -4.47 19.45
N ARG A 272 -12.74 -4.47 19.11
CA ARG A 272 -13.42 -5.71 18.71
C ARG A 272 -12.81 -6.31 17.43
N ALA A 273 -12.48 -5.51 16.43
CA ALA A 273 -11.80 -5.96 15.22
C ALA A 273 -10.41 -6.56 15.54
N ARG A 274 -9.68 -5.98 16.52
CA ARG A 274 -8.41 -6.53 17.01
C ARG A 274 -8.61 -7.91 17.64
N GLU A 275 -9.61 -8.06 18.51
CA GLU A 275 -9.95 -9.35 19.14
C GLU A 275 -10.28 -10.40 18.06
N ILE A 276 -11.11 -10.06 17.07
CA ILE A 276 -11.44 -10.92 15.93
C ILE A 276 -10.17 -11.39 15.20
N GLY A 277 -9.23 -10.48 14.93
CA GLY A 277 -7.96 -10.86 14.31
C GLY A 277 -7.13 -11.83 15.15
N GLN A 278 -7.12 -11.63 16.47
CA GLN A 278 -6.44 -12.53 17.41
C GLN A 278 -7.15 -13.90 17.53
N GLU A 279 -8.48 -13.92 17.57
CA GLU A 279 -9.31 -15.13 17.56
C GLU A 279 -9.10 -15.95 16.26
N ALA A 280 -8.87 -15.28 15.12
CA ALA A 280 -8.49 -15.93 13.85
C ALA A 280 -7.04 -16.47 13.85
N GLY A 281 -6.26 -16.24 14.92
CA GLY A 281 -4.89 -16.74 15.09
C GLY A 281 -3.77 -15.81 14.61
N LEU A 282 -4.10 -14.58 14.19
CA LEU A 282 -3.08 -13.60 13.79
C LEU A 282 -2.18 -13.21 14.97
N ARG A 283 -0.88 -13.25 14.75
CA ARG A 283 0.13 -12.93 15.79
C ARG A 283 0.30 -11.42 16.01
N TYR A 284 0.03 -10.63 14.99
CA TYR A 284 0.29 -9.19 14.98
C TYR A 284 -0.92 -8.44 14.44
N VAL A 285 -1.70 -7.86 15.35
CA VAL A 285 -2.88 -7.05 15.02
C VAL A 285 -2.72 -5.68 15.68
N TYR A 286 -2.67 -4.64 14.85
CA TYR A 286 -2.41 -3.27 15.29
C TYR A 286 -3.62 -2.38 15.05
N VAL A 287 -3.94 -1.54 16.04
CA VAL A 287 -4.97 -0.50 15.89
C VAL A 287 -4.29 0.83 15.60
N GLY A 288 -4.65 1.45 14.49
CA GLY A 288 -4.07 2.71 14.01
C GLY A 288 -5.04 3.90 14.05
N ASN A 289 -4.51 5.10 13.90
CA ASN A 289 -5.23 6.36 13.95
C ASN A 289 -5.99 6.60 15.28
N VAL A 290 -5.44 6.10 16.37
CA VAL A 290 -5.92 6.32 17.73
C VAL A 290 -4.76 6.76 18.62
N ALA A 291 -5.09 7.37 19.77
CA ALA A 291 -4.08 7.78 20.75
C ALA A 291 -3.62 6.58 21.60
N ASN A 292 -3.10 5.53 20.96
CA ASN A 292 -2.52 4.38 21.62
C ASN A 292 -1.14 4.06 21.05
N GLU A 293 -0.41 3.19 21.74
CA GLU A 293 0.91 2.73 21.31
C GLU A 293 0.76 1.45 20.47
N ALA A 294 1.28 1.48 19.22
CA ALA A 294 1.35 0.31 18.34
C ALA A 294 2.58 -0.55 18.71
N ASN A 295 2.67 -0.99 19.97
CA ASN A 295 3.78 -1.80 20.45
C ASN A 295 3.76 -3.21 19.89
N THR A 296 4.95 -3.77 19.63
CA THR A 296 5.09 -5.16 19.22
C THR A 296 5.50 -6.03 20.40
N TYR A 297 4.78 -7.12 20.60
CA TYR A 297 5.05 -8.10 21.66
C TYR A 297 5.40 -9.47 21.06
N CYS A 298 6.22 -10.23 21.76
CA CYS A 298 6.51 -11.60 21.37
C CYS A 298 5.25 -12.45 21.48
N HIS A 299 4.82 -13.04 20.37
CA HIS A 299 3.61 -13.86 20.30
C HIS A 299 3.66 -15.11 21.20
N LYS A 300 4.87 -15.58 21.60
CA LYS A 300 5.04 -16.77 22.44
C LYS A 300 5.08 -16.47 23.93
N CYS A 301 5.79 -15.41 24.35
CA CYS A 301 6.04 -15.15 25.78
C CYS A 301 5.55 -13.78 26.26
N GLY A 302 4.90 -12.98 25.42
CA GLY A 302 4.33 -11.66 25.77
C GLY A 302 5.38 -10.56 26.04
N ARG A 303 6.69 -10.84 25.88
CA ARG A 303 7.74 -9.82 26.11
C ARG A 303 7.57 -8.66 25.13
N LEU A 304 7.61 -7.42 25.63
CA LEU A 304 7.71 -6.22 24.81
C LEU A 304 8.99 -6.29 23.94
N LEU A 305 8.82 -6.14 22.63
CA LEU A 305 9.89 -6.18 21.64
C LEU A 305 10.20 -4.81 21.06
N LEU A 306 9.16 -4.09 20.62
CA LEU A 306 9.27 -2.74 20.08
C LEU A 306 8.29 -1.83 20.78
N ARG A 307 8.79 -0.76 21.41
CA ARG A 307 7.96 0.28 22.00
C ARG A 307 7.85 1.45 21.04
N ARG A 308 6.62 1.89 20.78
CA ARG A 308 6.34 3.00 19.85
C ARG A 308 5.54 4.09 20.51
N SER A 309 5.74 5.33 20.03
CA SER A 309 4.88 6.47 20.31
C SER A 309 4.56 7.14 18.97
N GLY A 310 3.28 7.11 18.58
CA GLY A 310 2.88 7.49 17.23
C GLY A 310 3.62 6.64 16.18
N PHE A 311 4.35 7.30 15.29
CA PHE A 311 5.13 6.63 14.23
C PHE A 311 6.62 6.46 14.59
N TRP A 312 7.02 6.65 15.85
CA TRP A 312 8.41 6.57 16.27
C TRP A 312 8.66 5.33 17.12
N VAL A 313 9.71 4.57 16.77
CA VAL A 313 10.25 3.52 17.63
C VAL A 313 11.10 4.18 18.70
N LEU A 314 10.73 3.98 19.97
CA LEU A 314 11.45 4.50 21.12
C LEU A 314 12.44 3.47 21.66
N GLU A 315 12.09 2.18 21.60
CA GLU A 315 12.93 1.08 22.06
C GLU A 315 12.77 -0.11 21.11
N ASN A 316 13.90 -0.75 20.78
CA ASN A 316 13.94 -2.02 20.05
C ASN A 316 14.72 -3.04 20.90
N HIS A 317 14.03 -4.04 21.40
CA HIS A 317 14.60 -5.12 22.20
C HIS A 317 14.82 -6.41 21.38
N VAL A 318 14.47 -6.43 20.09
CA VAL A 318 14.71 -7.59 19.22
C VAL A 318 16.21 -7.78 19.07
N ARG A 319 16.66 -9.02 19.18
CA ARG A 319 18.09 -9.33 19.01
C ARG A 319 18.52 -9.08 17.55
N PRO A 320 19.83 -8.87 17.30
CA PRO A 320 20.35 -8.71 15.94
C PRO A 320 20.03 -9.87 14.99
N ASP A 321 19.82 -11.09 15.54
CA ASP A 321 19.41 -12.28 14.79
C ASP A 321 17.89 -12.34 14.50
N GLY A 322 17.13 -11.29 14.84
CA GLY A 322 15.69 -11.22 14.64
C GLY A 322 14.88 -12.01 15.68
N SER A 323 15.46 -12.43 16.80
CA SER A 323 14.76 -13.23 17.81
C SER A 323 14.39 -12.47 19.07
N CYS A 324 13.37 -12.98 19.79
CA CYS A 324 12.97 -12.48 21.11
C CYS A 324 14.12 -12.63 22.13
N PRO A 325 14.48 -11.58 22.91
CA PRO A 325 15.56 -11.64 23.87
C PRO A 325 15.29 -12.64 25.02
N ASN A 326 14.01 -12.91 25.33
CA ASN A 326 13.61 -13.78 26.44
C ASN A 326 13.52 -15.26 26.02
N CYS A 327 12.71 -15.59 25.00
CA CYS A 327 12.41 -16.99 24.64
C CYS A 327 13.03 -17.45 23.32
N LYS A 328 13.84 -16.64 22.64
CA LYS A 328 14.52 -16.92 21.37
C LYS A 328 13.58 -17.22 20.18
N THR A 329 12.29 -17.02 20.34
CA THR A 329 11.33 -17.19 19.24
C THR A 329 11.63 -16.17 18.14
N PRO A 330 11.71 -16.58 16.85
CA PRO A 330 11.87 -15.65 15.74
C PRO A 330 10.70 -14.63 15.69
N VAL A 331 11.04 -13.38 15.44
CA VAL A 331 10.07 -12.30 15.22
C VAL A 331 9.92 -12.14 13.70
N ALA A 332 8.71 -12.33 13.20
CA ALA A 332 8.45 -12.19 11.77
C ALA A 332 8.69 -10.75 11.33
N GLY A 333 9.34 -10.56 10.17
CA GLY A 333 9.65 -9.25 9.61
C GLY A 333 10.98 -9.23 8.86
N VAL A 334 11.29 -8.08 8.31
CA VAL A 334 12.55 -7.81 7.61
C VAL A 334 13.33 -6.77 8.40
N GLY A 335 14.58 -7.08 8.77
CA GLY A 335 15.44 -6.15 9.48
C GLY A 335 14.95 -5.73 10.86
N VAL A 336 14.07 -6.52 11.51
CA VAL A 336 13.43 -6.16 12.80
C VAL A 336 14.42 -6.02 13.97
N GLY A 337 15.60 -6.65 13.88
CA GLY A 337 16.68 -6.55 14.86
C GLY A 337 17.83 -5.61 14.45
N GLN A 338 17.65 -4.81 13.41
CA GLN A 338 18.69 -3.95 12.82
C GLN A 338 18.46 -2.44 13.08
N GLY A 339 17.46 -2.08 13.86
CA GLY A 339 17.11 -0.71 14.21
C GLY A 339 17.81 -0.21 15.47
#